data_75e318ce3ee6e973d3598c398b77a09e
#
_entry.id   75e318ce3ee6e973d3598c398b77a09e
#
_cell.length_a   1.000
_cell.length_b   1.000
_cell.length_c   1.000
_cell.angle_alpha   90.00
_cell.angle_beta   90.00
_cell.angle_gamma   90.00
#
_symmetry.space_group_name_H-M   'P 1'
#
loop_
_entity.id
_entity.type
_entity.pdbx_description
1 polymer ?
#
loop_
_entity_poly.entity_id
_entity_poly.type
_entity_poly.pdbx_seq_one_letter_code
_entity_poly.pdbx_strand_id
1 'polypeptide(L)'
;MEKNNNHMIVKVVDYNPNWTKQFEEEANKIQDQLVNVIQNIYHIGSTAVPNLKAKPIIDIMLEVDDLTRLDKQSFKLENLAYEAKGAFGIPGRRYFRKGGDNRTHQIHAFKSGDFNLVRHLAFRDYLIAHKNICLLYTSPSPRDRG
;
A
#
# COMPACT_ATOMS: atom_id res chain seq x y z
N MET A 1 -0.13 29.57 -8.67
CA MET A 1 -0.13 29.08 -8.26
C MET A 1 0.32 28.34 -8.09
N GLU A 2 0.65 28.16 -7.78
CA GLU A 2 1.12 27.49 -7.49
C GLU A 2 0.84 26.71 -7.14
N LYS A 3 0.54 26.54 -6.98
CA LYS A 3 0.23 25.78 -6.59
C LYS A 3 -0.07 24.69 -6.75
N ASN A 4 -0.32 24.60 -7.02
CA ASN A 4 -0.56 23.36 -7.48
C ASN A 4 0.18 22.28 -6.94
N ASN A 5 1.39 22.41 -6.79
CA ASN A 5 2.21 21.44 -6.20
C ASN A 5 1.85 21.17 -4.78
N ASN A 6 1.06 21.97 -4.21
CA ASN A 6 0.64 21.80 -2.83
C ASN A 6 -0.30 20.66 -2.62
N HIS A 7 -0.92 20.16 -3.70
CA HIS A 7 -1.85 19.07 -3.56
C HIS A 7 -1.21 17.81 -3.06
N MET A 8 0.02 17.59 -3.40
CA MET A 8 0.66 16.30 -3.13
C MET A 8 1.64 16.39 -1.99
N ILE A 9 1.39 17.28 -1.05
CA ILE A 9 2.30 17.43 0.07
C ILE A 9 2.08 16.31 1.05
N VAL A 10 2.76 15.21 0.84
CA VAL A 10 2.79 14.12 1.80
C VAL A 10 4.23 13.96 2.22
N LYS A 11 4.53 14.45 3.40
CA LYS A 11 5.90 14.47 3.88
C LYS A 11 6.28 13.15 4.51
N VAL A 12 7.54 12.80 4.39
CA VAL A 12 8.11 11.67 5.11
C VAL A 12 8.17 12.03 6.59
N VAL A 13 7.65 11.15 7.42
CA VAL A 13 7.63 11.36 8.86
C VAL A 13 8.25 10.16 9.56
N ASP A 14 8.50 10.29 10.85
CA ASP A 14 9.02 9.18 11.65
C ASP A 14 8.02 8.04 11.69
N TYR A 15 8.53 6.84 11.93
CA TYR A 15 7.69 5.66 12.05
C TYR A 15 6.61 5.88 13.12
N ASN A 16 5.40 5.49 12.77
CA ASN A 16 4.26 5.59 13.69
C ASN A 16 3.70 4.20 13.94
N PRO A 17 3.76 3.69 15.17
CA PRO A 17 3.23 2.36 15.47
C PRO A 17 1.74 2.22 15.17
N ASN A 18 1.00 3.32 15.12
CA ASN A 18 -0.42 3.28 14.79
C ASN A 18 -0.68 2.85 13.35
N TRP A 19 0.32 2.88 12.49
CA TRP A 19 0.11 2.44 11.10
C TRP A 19 -0.34 0.99 11.03
N THR A 20 0.19 0.12 11.90
CA THR A 20 -0.25 -1.27 11.95
C THR A 20 -1.74 -1.34 12.31
N LYS A 21 -2.15 -0.56 13.29
CA LYS A 21 -3.55 -0.54 13.71
C LYS A 21 -4.44 0.02 12.61
N GLN A 22 -4.00 1.09 11.96
CA GLN A 22 -4.75 1.66 10.85
C GLN A 22 -4.92 0.65 9.72
N PHE A 23 -3.86 -0.11 9.43
CA PHE A 23 -3.96 -1.16 8.44
C PHE A 23 -4.99 -2.21 8.85
N GLU A 24 -4.92 -2.67 10.09
CA GLU A 24 -5.82 -3.73 10.56
C GLU A 24 -7.28 -3.29 10.51
N GLU A 25 -7.55 -2.05 10.90
CA GLU A 25 -8.91 -1.52 10.85
C GLU A 25 -9.42 -1.45 9.43
N GLU A 26 -8.58 -0.97 8.53
CA GLU A 26 -8.99 -0.84 7.14
C GLU A 26 -9.13 -2.21 6.48
N ALA A 27 -8.23 -3.14 6.79
CA ALA A 27 -8.29 -4.49 6.24
C ALA A 27 -9.58 -5.18 6.63
N ASN A 28 -10.05 -4.97 7.86
CA ASN A 28 -11.31 -5.54 8.30
C ASN A 28 -12.48 -5.00 7.51
N LYS A 29 -12.48 -3.69 7.22
CA LYS A 29 -13.54 -3.09 6.43
C LYS A 29 -13.55 -3.64 5.00
N ILE A 30 -12.36 -3.79 4.43
CA ILE A 30 -12.24 -4.33 3.07
C ILE A 30 -12.67 -5.77 3.02
N GLN A 31 -12.26 -6.57 4.00
CA GLN A 31 -12.63 -7.98 4.07
C GLN A 31 -14.13 -8.15 4.17
N ASP A 32 -14.80 -7.32 4.97
CA ASP A 32 -16.25 -7.39 5.13
C ASP A 32 -16.97 -7.10 3.83
N GLN A 33 -16.42 -6.21 3.00
CA GLN A 33 -17.05 -5.88 1.73
C GLN A 33 -16.79 -6.92 0.66
N LEU A 34 -15.65 -7.58 0.67
CA LEU A 34 -15.21 -8.45 -0.41
C LEU A 34 -14.95 -9.88 0.06
N VAL A 35 -15.78 -10.37 0.96
CA VAL A 35 -15.54 -11.64 1.66
C VAL A 35 -15.33 -12.83 0.73
N ASN A 36 -16.00 -12.85 -0.43
CA ASN A 36 -15.91 -13.98 -1.36
C ASN A 36 -14.89 -13.78 -2.48
N VAL A 37 -14.14 -12.68 -2.44
CA VAL A 37 -13.20 -12.33 -3.50
C VAL A 37 -11.77 -12.40 -3.02
N ILE A 38 -11.53 -12.02 -1.77
CA ILE A 38 -10.19 -11.88 -1.23
C ILE A 38 -9.69 -13.18 -0.64
N GLN A 39 -8.49 -13.59 -1.08
CA GLN A 39 -7.77 -14.73 -0.52
C GLN A 39 -6.93 -14.29 0.67
N ASN A 40 -6.22 -13.19 0.52
CA ASN A 40 -5.35 -12.66 1.57
C ASN A 40 -5.24 -11.14 1.46
N ILE A 41 -4.98 -10.49 2.60
CA ILE A 41 -4.74 -9.06 2.68
C ILE A 41 -3.41 -8.87 3.40
N TYR A 42 -2.54 -8.03 2.82
CA TYR A 42 -1.21 -7.80 3.36
C TYR A 42 -0.93 -6.31 3.52
N HIS A 43 -0.24 -5.97 4.61
CA HIS A 43 0.31 -4.62 4.78
C HIS A 43 1.67 -4.60 4.08
N ILE A 44 1.82 -3.74 3.09
CA ILE A 44 3.07 -3.63 2.34
C ILE A 44 3.55 -2.19 2.35
N GLY A 45 4.65 -1.93 1.68
CA GLY A 45 5.21 -0.60 1.58
C GLY A 45 5.93 -0.18 2.84
N SER A 46 6.36 1.08 2.86
CA SER A 46 7.23 1.57 3.92
C SER A 46 6.56 1.59 5.29
N THR A 47 5.25 1.87 5.35
CA THR A 47 4.57 1.91 6.65
C THR A 47 4.44 0.53 7.28
N ALA A 48 4.70 -0.54 6.53
CA ALA A 48 4.69 -1.90 7.07
C ALA A 48 6.02 -2.28 7.74
N VAL A 49 7.03 -1.43 7.64
CA VAL A 49 8.37 -1.73 8.14
C VAL A 49 8.61 -0.96 9.43
N PRO A 50 8.75 -1.66 10.56
CA PRO A 50 8.97 -0.97 11.85
C PRO A 50 10.22 -0.09 11.81
N ASN A 51 10.10 1.08 12.40
CA ASN A 51 11.19 2.04 12.57
C ASN A 51 11.68 2.71 11.29
N LEU A 52 10.98 2.52 10.18
CA LEU A 52 11.33 3.14 8.92
C LEU A 52 10.52 4.42 8.74
N LYS A 53 11.21 5.51 8.40
CA LYS A 53 10.51 6.75 8.05
C LYS A 53 9.74 6.54 6.76
N ALA A 54 8.57 7.12 6.66
CA ALA A 54 7.73 6.92 5.50
C ALA A 54 6.72 8.05 5.36
N LYS A 55 6.17 8.16 4.17
CA LYS A 55 4.94 8.94 3.99
C LYS A 55 3.83 8.17 4.69
N PRO A 56 2.94 8.87 5.40
CA PRO A 56 1.89 8.19 6.19
C PRO A 56 0.74 7.72 5.31
N ILE A 57 1.05 6.89 4.34
CA ILE A 57 0.06 6.28 3.45
C ILE A 57 0.11 4.77 3.69
N ILE A 58 -1.05 4.21 4.01
CA ILE A 58 -1.13 2.77 4.28
C ILE A 58 -1.27 2.04 2.94
N ASP A 59 -0.28 1.25 2.58
CA ASP A 59 -0.33 0.43 1.37
C ASP A 59 -0.83 -0.96 1.70
N ILE A 60 -1.87 -1.36 1.02
CA ILE A 60 -2.55 -2.63 1.24
C ILE A 60 -2.48 -3.44 -0.04
N MET A 61 -2.07 -4.70 0.08
CA MET A 61 -2.06 -5.58 -1.07
C MET A 61 -3.11 -6.66 -0.90
N LEU A 62 -3.94 -6.84 -1.93
CA LEU A 62 -4.96 -7.88 -1.94
C LEU A 62 -4.54 -8.99 -2.89
N GLU A 63 -4.65 -10.21 -2.42
CA GLU A 63 -4.53 -11.37 -3.27
C GLU A 63 -5.94 -11.86 -3.55
N VAL A 64 -6.31 -11.94 -4.83
CA VAL A 64 -7.65 -12.36 -5.22
C VAL A 64 -7.57 -13.55 -6.16
N ASP A 65 -8.62 -14.34 -6.21
CA ASP A 65 -8.65 -15.52 -7.08
C ASP A 65 -8.89 -15.14 -8.54
N ASP A 66 -9.59 -14.03 -8.78
CA ASP A 66 -9.98 -13.65 -10.14
C ASP A 66 -10.18 -12.14 -10.20
N LEU A 67 -9.39 -11.47 -11.05
CA LEU A 67 -9.51 -10.02 -11.21
C LEU A 67 -10.87 -9.61 -11.77
N THR A 68 -11.46 -10.44 -12.63
CA THR A 68 -12.78 -10.14 -13.19
C THR A 68 -13.84 -10.09 -12.10
N ARG A 69 -13.76 -11.01 -11.14
CA ARG A 69 -14.68 -11.00 -10.00
C ARG A 69 -14.49 -9.76 -9.15
N LEU A 70 -13.23 -9.35 -8.96
CA LEU A 70 -12.96 -8.11 -8.24
C LEU A 70 -13.54 -6.92 -8.98
N ASP A 71 -13.36 -6.88 -10.31
CA ASP A 71 -13.87 -5.78 -11.13
C ASP A 71 -15.37 -5.63 -10.96
N LYS A 72 -16.09 -6.75 -10.91
CA LYS A 72 -17.55 -6.71 -10.77
C LYS A 72 -17.99 -6.20 -9.41
N GLN A 73 -17.12 -6.27 -8.41
CA GLN A 73 -17.44 -5.88 -7.04
C GLN A 73 -16.67 -4.66 -6.56
N SER A 74 -15.92 -4.01 -7.46
CA SER A 74 -15.11 -2.86 -7.07
C SER A 74 -15.94 -1.71 -6.52
N PHE A 75 -17.23 -1.62 -6.89
CA PHE A 75 -18.09 -0.60 -6.32
C PHE A 75 -18.17 -0.69 -4.79
N LYS A 76 -17.93 -1.86 -4.23
CA LYS A 76 -17.92 -2.02 -2.77
C LYS A 76 -16.75 -1.29 -2.13
N LEU A 77 -15.63 -1.21 -2.84
CA LEU A 77 -14.50 -0.40 -2.37
C LEU A 77 -14.79 1.08 -2.51
N GLU A 78 -15.56 1.46 -3.54
CA GLU A 78 -15.98 2.84 -3.67
C GLU A 78 -16.86 3.25 -2.50
N ASN A 79 -17.64 2.32 -1.96
CA ASN A 79 -18.42 2.60 -0.74
C ASN A 79 -17.55 2.90 0.46
N LEU A 80 -16.29 2.50 0.41
CA LEU A 80 -15.32 2.81 1.46
C LEU A 80 -14.46 4.03 1.08
N ALA A 81 -14.91 4.79 0.08
CA ALA A 81 -14.26 6.02 -0.38
C ALA A 81 -13.00 5.80 -1.22
N TYR A 82 -12.83 4.62 -1.79
CA TYR A 82 -11.73 4.37 -2.73
C TYR A 82 -12.11 4.76 -4.13
N GLU A 83 -11.13 5.25 -4.87
CA GLU A 83 -11.24 5.55 -6.28
C GLU A 83 -10.56 4.45 -7.06
N ALA A 84 -11.29 3.79 -7.96
CA ALA A 84 -10.75 2.71 -8.77
C ALA A 84 -9.96 3.28 -9.95
N LYS A 85 -8.74 2.82 -10.14
CA LYS A 85 -7.84 3.30 -11.18
C LYS A 85 -7.45 2.23 -12.19
N GLY A 86 -8.05 1.04 -12.14
CA GLY A 86 -7.69 -0.06 -13.03
C GLY A 86 -6.25 -0.48 -12.83
N ALA A 87 -5.60 -0.90 -13.89
CA ALA A 87 -4.21 -1.36 -13.80
C ALA A 87 -3.24 -0.23 -13.46
N PHE A 88 -3.56 0.96 -13.88
CA PHE A 88 -2.79 2.17 -13.62
C PHE A 88 -1.30 1.99 -13.91
N GLY A 89 -1.01 1.44 -15.07
CA GLY A 89 0.37 1.30 -15.56
C GLY A 89 1.08 -0.01 -15.22
N ILE A 90 0.48 -0.87 -14.39
CA ILE A 90 1.08 -2.16 -14.06
C ILE A 90 0.14 -3.26 -14.53
N PRO A 91 0.52 -4.02 -15.58
CA PRO A 91 -0.34 -5.09 -16.09
C PRO A 91 -0.70 -6.09 -15.01
N GLY A 92 -1.96 -6.50 -14.98
CA GLY A 92 -2.42 -7.48 -14.01
C GLY A 92 -2.73 -6.91 -12.65
N ARG A 93 -2.57 -5.61 -12.46
CA ARG A 93 -2.89 -4.98 -11.18
C ARG A 93 -4.27 -4.32 -11.24
N ARG A 94 -4.92 -4.24 -10.07
CA ARG A 94 -6.03 -3.31 -9.87
C ARG A 94 -5.64 -2.38 -8.73
N TYR A 95 -5.61 -1.09 -9.03
CA TYR A 95 -5.14 -0.08 -8.09
C TYR A 95 -6.30 0.79 -7.65
N PHE A 96 -6.36 1.06 -6.35
CA PHE A 96 -7.38 1.91 -5.74
C PHE A 96 -6.70 2.84 -4.75
N ARG A 97 -7.24 4.04 -4.59
CA ARG A 97 -6.69 4.96 -3.61
C ARG A 97 -7.79 5.75 -2.93
N LYS A 98 -7.54 6.13 -1.70
CA LYS A 98 -8.48 6.88 -0.87
C LYS A 98 -7.81 8.17 -0.43
N GLY A 99 -8.58 9.26 -0.43
CA GLY A 99 -8.11 10.55 0.05
C GLY A 99 -7.69 11.52 -1.04
N GLY A 100 -7.77 11.14 -2.30
CA GLY A 100 -7.43 12.04 -3.40
C GLY A 100 -6.00 12.56 -3.31
N ASP A 101 -5.87 13.86 -3.30
CA ASP A 101 -4.55 14.49 -3.19
C ASP A 101 -3.94 14.33 -1.81
N ASN A 102 -4.77 14.11 -0.79
CA ASN A 102 -4.31 13.83 0.56
C ASN A 102 -4.50 12.34 0.84
N ARG A 103 -3.81 11.52 0.08
CA ARG A 103 -4.00 10.08 0.17
C ARG A 103 -3.71 9.55 1.56
N THR A 104 -4.58 8.66 2.00
CA THR A 104 -4.41 7.98 3.28
C THR A 104 -4.16 6.49 3.08
N HIS A 105 -4.74 5.91 2.02
CA HIS A 105 -4.66 4.47 1.76
C HIS A 105 -4.52 4.21 0.27
N GLN A 106 -3.77 3.16 -0.07
CA GLN A 106 -3.68 2.67 -1.44
C GLN A 106 -3.85 1.15 -1.41
N ILE A 107 -4.61 0.64 -2.38
CA ILE A 107 -4.82 -0.81 -2.52
C ILE A 107 -4.20 -1.26 -3.84
N HIS A 108 -3.42 -2.34 -3.78
CA HIS A 108 -2.82 -2.98 -4.93
C HIS A 108 -3.32 -4.43 -4.96
N ALA A 109 -4.19 -4.75 -5.92
CA ALA A 109 -4.76 -6.10 -6.00
C ALA A 109 -4.14 -6.87 -7.16
N PHE A 110 -3.79 -8.11 -6.89
CA PHE A 110 -3.22 -9.02 -7.88
C PHE A 110 -3.88 -10.39 -7.75
N LYS A 111 -3.90 -11.12 -8.87
CA LYS A 111 -4.41 -12.48 -8.86
C LYS A 111 -3.42 -13.41 -8.15
N SER A 112 -3.94 -14.42 -7.47
CA SER A 112 -3.10 -15.44 -6.84
C SER A 112 -2.12 -16.00 -7.86
N GLY A 113 -0.87 -16.12 -7.47
CA GLY A 113 0.20 -16.60 -8.35
C GLY A 113 0.92 -15.51 -9.12
N ASP A 114 0.44 -14.27 -9.06
CA ASP A 114 1.12 -13.18 -9.74
C ASP A 114 2.47 -12.92 -9.04
N PHE A 115 3.52 -12.76 -9.86
CA PHE A 115 4.86 -12.54 -9.34
C PHE A 115 4.94 -11.29 -8.46
N ASN A 116 4.12 -10.28 -8.75
CA ASN A 116 4.13 -9.05 -7.96
C ASN A 116 3.75 -9.27 -6.50
N LEU A 117 2.92 -10.29 -6.21
CA LEU A 117 2.61 -10.63 -4.83
C LEU A 117 3.87 -11.04 -4.09
N VAL A 118 4.63 -11.96 -4.70
CA VAL A 118 5.86 -12.45 -4.09
C VAL A 118 6.88 -11.33 -3.94
N ARG A 119 7.00 -10.51 -4.98
CA ARG A 119 7.99 -9.44 -4.98
C ARG A 119 7.73 -8.41 -3.88
N HIS A 120 6.49 -7.99 -3.71
CA HIS A 120 6.16 -7.02 -2.66
C HIS A 120 6.39 -7.59 -1.27
N LEU A 121 6.00 -8.84 -1.06
CA LEU A 121 6.20 -9.46 0.26
C LEU A 121 7.66 -9.69 0.56
N ALA A 122 8.42 -10.14 -0.44
CA ALA A 122 9.85 -10.37 -0.26
C ALA A 122 10.57 -9.06 0.07
N PHE A 123 10.22 -7.98 -0.62
CA PHE A 123 10.85 -6.70 -0.37
C PHE A 123 10.54 -6.19 1.04
N ARG A 124 9.27 -6.28 1.43
CA ARG A 124 8.86 -5.90 2.79
C ARG A 124 9.64 -6.68 3.84
N ASP A 125 9.68 -8.00 3.67
CA ASP A 125 10.34 -8.86 4.64
C ASP A 125 11.84 -8.63 4.68
N TYR A 126 12.44 -8.35 3.53
CA TYR A 126 13.85 -8.00 3.47
C TYR A 126 14.13 -6.73 4.29
N LEU A 127 13.31 -5.71 4.11
CA LEU A 127 13.50 -4.46 4.85
C LEU A 127 13.32 -4.66 6.35
N ILE A 128 12.36 -5.49 6.75
CA ILE A 128 12.14 -5.77 8.17
C ILE A 128 13.36 -6.49 8.75
N ALA A 129 13.89 -7.47 8.02
CA ALA A 129 15.03 -8.25 8.51
C ALA A 129 16.33 -7.46 8.51
N HIS A 130 16.43 -6.42 7.69
CA HIS A 130 17.65 -5.63 7.53
C HIS A 130 17.46 -4.20 8.01
N LYS A 131 17.01 -4.05 9.25
CA LYS A 131 16.70 -2.74 9.82
C LYS A 131 17.83 -1.75 9.71
N ASN A 132 19.06 -2.20 9.92
CA ASN A 132 20.20 -1.30 9.88
C ASN A 132 20.39 -0.71 8.48
N ILE A 133 20.13 -1.52 7.46
CA ILE A 133 20.22 -1.05 6.09
C ILE A 133 19.11 -0.04 5.82
N CYS A 134 17.91 -0.29 6.34
CA CYS A 134 16.81 0.66 6.20
C CYS A 134 17.16 2.00 6.82
N LEU A 135 17.77 1.99 7.99
CA LEU A 135 18.17 3.23 8.65
C LEU A 135 19.20 3.98 7.82
N LEU A 136 20.12 3.27 7.19
CA LEU A 136 21.09 3.91 6.31
C LEU A 136 20.40 4.56 5.12
N TYR A 137 19.41 3.93 4.54
CA TYR A 137 18.70 4.50 3.43
C TYR A 137 17.90 5.75 3.80
N THR A 138 17.47 5.82 5.04
CA THR A 138 16.72 6.98 5.50
C THR A 138 17.63 8.09 6.00
N SER A 139 18.92 7.79 6.14
CA SER A 139 19.90 8.78 6.59
C SER A 139 20.33 9.65 5.42
N PRO A 140 20.59 10.90 5.64
CA PRO A 140 21.07 11.77 4.56
C PRO A 140 22.50 11.48 4.12
N SER A 141 23.24 10.75 4.95
CA SER A 141 24.60 10.48 4.53
C SER A 141 24.65 9.37 3.52
N PRO A 142 25.20 9.14 2.89
CA PRO A 142 25.23 8.17 2.14
C PRO A 142 26.16 7.59 1.36
N ARG A 143 26.19 7.89 1.56
CA ARG A 143 26.71 7.48 0.95
C ARG A 143 27.19 6.84 0.61
N ASP A 144 27.18 6.96 1.00
CA ASP A 144 27.69 6.51 0.91
C ASP A 144 27.97 5.65 0.72
N ARG A 145 28.05 5.53 0.92
CA ARG A 145 28.21 4.78 0.95
C ARG A 145 28.54 4.03 0.57
N GLY A 146 28.43 4.47 0.65
CA GLY A 146 29.04 3.71 0.27
C GLY A 146 29.27 2.56 0.45
#